data_22f696c68b0ba8c786a7c6f26c0c441f
#
_entry.id   22f696c68b0ba8c786a7c6f26c0c441f
#
_cell.length_a   1.000
_cell.length_b   1.000
_cell.length_c   1.000
_cell.angle_alpha   90.00
_cell.angle_beta   90.00
_cell.angle_gamma   90.00
#
_symmetry.space_group_name_H-M   'P 1'
#
loop_
_entity.id
_entity.type
_entity.pdbx_description
1 polymer ?
#
loop_
_entity_poly.entity_id
_entity_poly.type
_entity_poly.pdbx_seq_one_letter_code
_entity_poly.pdbx_strand_id
1 'polypeptide(L)'
;MWRLLRSDAVAVLGDERAKKSLGRYFAVMQDQKIAKFMIARKLLAEFSEEDSTEELWQKHEDLTREFHEVQGEMDVDVEKFREIPVPEKSYLDLKIEMANRILRNCHFCSRRCSVNRLEGKLGYCRCGQEVKVSSIFEHMGEEPELVPSGTIFTMGCTMRCSHCQNWTISQWMENGVVYKPEKLAKEVEELRANGCRNANLVGGEPTPWLQQWLATFKHVNMNVPIVWNSNTYYSPETAQLLAGFADVYLLDFKYGPGECAEKISDAPNYWAVCVKNHLEANKLGELIIRV
;
A
#
# COMPACT_ATOMS: atom_id res chain seq x y z
N MET A 1 23.19 -12.76 10.34
CA MET A 1 23.96 -12.79 9.07
C MET A 1 23.72 -11.53 8.23
N TRP A 2 22.46 -11.13 7.94
CA TRP A 2 22.16 -9.96 7.11
C TRP A 2 22.80 -8.64 7.59
N ARG A 3 22.92 -8.43 8.92
CA ARG A 3 23.53 -7.23 9.51
C ARG A 3 25.01 -7.01 9.08
N LEU A 4 25.70 -8.07 8.72
CA LEU A 4 27.07 -7.98 8.18
C LEU A 4 27.07 -7.65 6.68
N LEU A 5 26.08 -8.16 5.94
CA LEU A 5 25.95 -7.94 4.50
C LEU A 5 25.36 -6.56 4.16
N ARG A 6 24.51 -6.02 5.04
CA ARG A 6 23.82 -4.75 4.93
C ARG A 6 24.11 -3.88 6.18
N SER A 7 25.38 -3.57 6.37
CA SER A 7 25.82 -2.67 7.45
C SER A 7 25.22 -1.26 7.34
N ASP A 8 24.94 -0.80 6.12
CA ASP A 8 24.20 0.41 5.81
C ASP A 8 22.79 0.41 6.45
N ALA A 9 22.07 -0.71 6.36
CA ALA A 9 20.75 -0.87 6.97
C ALA A 9 20.79 -0.88 8.51
N VAL A 10 21.94 -1.19 9.12
CA VAL A 10 22.14 -1.04 10.56
C VAL A 10 22.47 0.40 10.91
N ALA A 11 23.36 1.02 10.14
CA ALA A 11 23.83 2.39 10.36
C ALA A 11 22.70 3.44 10.23
N VAL A 12 21.78 3.26 9.29
CA VAL A 12 20.66 4.18 9.03
C VAL A 12 19.74 4.38 10.25
N LEU A 13 19.66 3.39 11.14
CA LEU A 13 18.88 3.51 12.38
C LEU A 13 19.46 4.55 13.35
N GLY A 14 20.73 4.90 13.18
CA GLY A 14 21.41 5.98 13.91
C GLY A 14 21.42 7.31 13.16
N ASP A 15 21.00 7.36 11.90
CA ASP A 15 21.05 8.58 11.08
C ASP A 15 19.92 9.55 11.46
N GLU A 16 20.29 10.77 11.86
CA GLU A 16 19.32 11.78 12.31
C GLU A 16 18.43 12.32 11.19
N ARG A 17 18.89 12.28 9.92
CA ARG A 17 18.07 12.70 8.77
C ARG A 17 17.03 11.65 8.47
N ALA A 18 17.42 10.37 8.49
CA ALA A 18 16.47 9.26 8.33
C ALA A 18 15.43 9.25 9.45
N LYS A 19 15.84 9.44 10.70
CA LYS A 19 14.93 9.55 11.86
C LYS A 19 13.95 10.71 11.72
N LYS A 20 14.41 11.87 11.22
CA LYS A 20 13.55 13.02 10.98
C LYS A 20 12.51 12.78 9.90
N SER A 21 12.85 12.02 8.86
CA SER A 21 11.99 11.77 7.69
C SER A 21 11.09 10.54 7.87
N LEU A 22 11.52 9.53 8.62
CA LEU A 22 10.87 8.23 8.79
C LEU A 22 10.70 7.86 10.28
N GLY A 23 10.52 8.86 11.13
CA GLY A 23 10.51 8.68 12.59
C GLY A 23 9.33 7.84 13.07
N ARG A 24 8.15 8.01 12.46
CA ARG A 24 6.98 7.23 12.80
C ARG A 24 7.13 5.77 12.33
N TYR A 25 7.63 5.56 11.12
CA TYR A 25 7.94 4.22 10.60
C TYR A 25 8.89 3.46 11.52
N PHE A 26 10.01 4.08 11.93
CA PHE A 26 10.94 3.45 12.86
C PHE A 26 10.29 3.14 14.22
N ALA A 27 9.43 4.01 14.72
CA ALA A 27 8.71 3.77 15.96
C ALA A 27 7.69 2.62 15.85
N VAL A 28 6.96 2.50 14.73
CA VAL A 28 6.07 1.35 14.47
C VAL A 28 6.88 0.06 14.33
N MET A 29 7.98 0.10 13.58
CA MET A 29 8.89 -1.03 13.43
C MET A 29 9.41 -1.58 14.77
N GLN A 30 9.62 -0.69 15.74
CA GLN A 30 10.10 -1.00 17.11
C GLN A 30 8.97 -1.25 18.12
N ASP A 31 7.73 -1.35 17.66
CA ASP A 31 6.51 -1.51 18.48
C ASP A 31 6.29 -0.37 19.51
N GLN A 32 6.88 0.81 19.26
CA GLN A 32 6.68 2.02 20.05
C GLN A 32 5.45 2.83 19.59
N LYS A 33 4.96 2.58 18.38
CA LYS A 33 3.73 3.14 17.81
C LYS A 33 2.95 2.05 17.09
N ILE A 34 1.68 2.32 16.81
CA ILE A 34 0.77 1.39 16.14
C ILE A 34 0.72 1.70 14.64
N ALA A 35 0.78 0.65 13.80
CA ALA A 35 0.61 0.74 12.36
C ALA A 35 -0.77 1.30 12.00
N LYS A 36 -0.83 2.11 10.94
CA LYS A 36 -2.04 2.83 10.54
C LYS A 36 -3.23 1.91 10.30
N PHE A 37 -3.04 0.78 9.60
CA PHE A 37 -4.13 -0.15 9.32
C PHE A 37 -4.78 -0.71 10.59
N MET A 38 -4.01 -0.91 11.66
CA MET A 38 -4.53 -1.39 12.94
C MET A 38 -5.40 -0.34 13.62
N ILE A 39 -5.03 0.93 13.54
CA ILE A 39 -5.84 2.05 14.04
C ILE A 39 -7.12 2.16 13.20
N ALA A 40 -7.01 2.13 11.87
CA ALA A 40 -8.17 2.16 10.97
C ALA A 40 -9.15 1.00 11.20
N ARG A 41 -8.66 -0.17 11.60
CA ARG A 41 -9.49 -1.34 11.96
C ARG A 41 -10.27 -1.16 13.26
N LYS A 42 -9.86 -0.26 14.14
CA LYS A 42 -10.54 0.03 15.41
C LYS A 42 -11.39 1.30 15.37
N LEU A 43 -11.27 2.12 14.35
CA LEU A 43 -12.09 3.31 14.18
C LEU A 43 -13.47 2.89 13.66
N LEU A 44 -14.52 3.17 14.45
CA LEU A 44 -15.92 2.85 14.12
C LEU A 44 -16.35 3.56 12.82
N ALA A 45 -17.01 2.85 11.92
CA ALA A 45 -17.58 3.41 10.71
C ALA A 45 -19.04 3.01 10.54
N GLU A 46 -19.93 3.99 10.52
CA GLU A 46 -21.36 3.78 10.28
C GLU A 46 -21.68 3.91 8.80
N PHE A 47 -21.83 2.77 8.12
CA PHE A 47 -22.19 2.72 6.70
C PHE A 47 -23.02 1.49 6.36
N SER A 48 -23.78 1.59 5.25
CA SER A 48 -24.55 0.50 4.65
C SER A 48 -24.04 0.20 3.23
N GLU A 49 -24.24 -1.03 2.77
CA GLU A 49 -24.02 -1.39 1.37
C GLU A 49 -25.03 -0.70 0.43
N GLU A 50 -26.14 -0.19 0.98
CA GLU A 50 -27.17 0.56 0.26
C GLU A 50 -26.82 2.04 0.10
N ASP A 51 -25.85 2.57 0.89
CA ASP A 51 -25.40 3.95 0.76
C ASP A 51 -24.89 4.21 -0.66
N SER A 52 -25.16 5.38 -1.20
CA SER A 52 -24.63 5.79 -2.51
C SER A 52 -23.10 5.90 -2.47
N THR A 53 -22.46 5.89 -3.63
CA THR A 53 -21.00 6.07 -3.71
C THR A 53 -20.58 7.42 -3.15
N GLU A 54 -21.34 8.45 -3.39
CA GLU A 54 -21.12 9.81 -2.91
C GLU A 54 -21.17 9.88 -1.37
N GLU A 55 -22.19 9.22 -0.75
CA GLU A 55 -22.31 9.14 0.71
C GLU A 55 -21.12 8.39 1.34
N LEU A 56 -20.68 7.28 0.73
CA LEU A 56 -19.50 6.57 1.23
C LEU A 56 -18.23 7.42 1.14
N TRP A 57 -18.04 8.20 0.05
CA TRP A 57 -16.91 9.12 -0.06
C TRP A 57 -16.96 10.22 1.00
N GLN A 58 -18.13 10.77 1.29
CA GLN A 58 -18.28 11.77 2.35
C GLN A 58 -17.92 11.17 3.72
N LYS A 59 -18.46 9.99 4.06
CA LYS A 59 -18.12 9.26 5.30
C LYS A 59 -16.62 8.97 5.38
N HIS A 60 -16.00 8.59 4.26
CA HIS A 60 -14.58 8.34 4.20
C HIS A 60 -13.75 9.59 4.49
N GLU A 61 -14.16 10.75 3.97
CA GLU A 61 -13.48 12.02 4.22
C GLU A 61 -13.57 12.41 5.71
N ASP A 62 -14.75 12.28 6.32
CA ASP A 62 -14.99 12.55 7.72
C ASP A 62 -14.13 11.64 8.62
N LEU A 63 -14.14 10.32 8.34
CA LEU A 63 -13.33 9.34 9.05
C LEU A 63 -11.83 9.51 8.81
N THR A 64 -11.41 10.07 7.67
CA THR A 64 -9.99 10.40 7.45
C THR A 64 -9.54 11.52 8.40
N ARG A 65 -10.38 12.52 8.64
CA ARG A 65 -10.08 13.58 9.63
C ARG A 65 -10.02 13.03 11.05
N GLU A 66 -11.02 12.26 11.46
CA GLU A 66 -11.06 11.59 12.75
C GLU A 66 -9.86 10.65 12.95
N PHE A 67 -9.49 9.89 11.91
CA PHE A 67 -8.33 9.01 11.95
C PHE A 67 -7.04 9.76 12.33
N HIS A 68 -6.82 10.97 11.81
CA HIS A 68 -5.62 11.75 12.13
C HIS A 68 -5.59 12.18 13.60
N GLU A 69 -6.75 12.53 14.18
CA GLU A 69 -6.86 12.88 15.58
C GLU A 69 -6.59 11.65 16.48
N VAL A 70 -7.25 10.53 16.20
CA VAL A 70 -7.06 9.25 16.89
C VAL A 70 -5.62 8.74 16.76
N GLN A 71 -5.02 8.82 15.57
CA GLN A 71 -3.61 8.46 15.39
C GLN A 71 -2.70 9.31 16.27
N GLY A 72 -2.95 10.63 16.37
CA GLY A 72 -2.18 11.52 17.24
C GLY A 72 -2.25 11.12 18.71
N GLU A 73 -3.43 10.74 19.21
CA GLU A 73 -3.60 10.23 20.56
C GLU A 73 -2.88 8.90 20.80
N MET A 74 -3.02 7.95 19.86
CA MET A 74 -2.34 6.64 19.94
C MET A 74 -0.82 6.76 19.86
N ASP A 75 -0.32 7.74 19.13
CA ASP A 75 1.12 8.00 19.01
C ASP A 75 1.73 8.54 20.32
N VAL A 76 0.91 9.09 21.22
CA VAL A 76 1.31 9.54 22.56
C VAL A 76 1.17 8.42 23.60
N ASP A 77 0.10 7.63 23.50
CA ASP A 77 -0.21 6.57 24.47
C ASP A 77 -0.67 5.30 23.74
N VAL A 78 0.29 4.42 23.50
CA VAL A 78 0.06 3.14 22.79
C VAL A 78 -0.86 2.20 23.61
N GLU A 79 -0.89 2.31 24.94
CA GLU A 79 -1.73 1.43 25.77
C GLU A 79 -3.22 1.72 25.54
N LYS A 80 -3.60 2.96 25.25
CA LYS A 80 -4.99 3.29 24.88
C LYS A 80 -5.48 2.45 23.69
N PHE A 81 -4.61 2.12 22.74
CA PHE A 81 -4.99 1.29 21.60
C PHE A 81 -5.53 -0.08 22.03
N ARG A 82 -5.01 -0.66 23.11
CA ARG A 82 -5.43 -1.98 23.58
C ARG A 82 -6.84 -1.95 24.17
N GLU A 83 -7.24 -0.82 24.74
CA GLU A 83 -8.54 -0.63 25.36
C GLU A 83 -9.68 -0.42 24.36
N ILE A 84 -9.37 0.04 23.14
CA ILE A 84 -10.36 0.28 22.09
C ILE A 84 -10.84 -1.07 21.52
N PRO A 85 -12.15 -1.39 21.61
CA PRO A 85 -12.69 -2.60 21.02
C PRO A 85 -12.64 -2.54 19.48
N VAL A 86 -12.60 -3.70 18.84
CA VAL A 86 -12.78 -3.78 17.38
C VAL A 86 -14.28 -3.67 17.10
N PRO A 87 -14.74 -2.65 16.36
CA PRO A 87 -16.14 -2.48 16.02
C PRO A 87 -16.61 -3.53 15.00
N GLU A 88 -17.91 -3.71 14.86
CA GLU A 88 -18.50 -4.56 13.83
C GLU A 88 -18.15 -4.08 12.43
N LYS A 89 -18.23 -2.77 12.21
CA LYS A 89 -17.78 -2.10 10.97
C LYS A 89 -16.77 -1.02 11.33
N SER A 90 -15.62 -1.08 10.68
CA SER A 90 -14.51 -0.15 10.90
C SER A 90 -14.25 0.74 9.69
N TYR A 91 -13.41 1.74 9.87
CA TYR A 91 -12.92 2.56 8.75
C TYR A 91 -12.21 1.72 7.69
N LEU A 92 -11.51 0.64 8.08
CA LEU A 92 -10.92 -0.30 7.13
C LEU A 92 -12.00 -1.05 6.33
N ASP A 93 -13.14 -1.40 6.97
CA ASP A 93 -14.27 -2.05 6.29
C ASP A 93 -14.94 -1.11 5.28
N LEU A 94 -15.08 0.17 5.60
CA LEU A 94 -15.56 1.17 4.65
C LEU A 94 -14.65 1.25 3.41
N LYS A 95 -13.32 1.26 3.61
CA LYS A 95 -12.35 1.25 2.49
C LYS A 95 -12.50 0.00 1.61
N ILE A 96 -12.70 -1.16 2.23
CA ILE A 96 -12.92 -2.42 1.50
C ILE A 96 -14.18 -2.34 0.64
N GLU A 97 -15.30 -1.82 1.18
CA GLU A 97 -16.54 -1.64 0.42
C GLU A 97 -16.35 -0.66 -0.74
N MET A 98 -15.70 0.47 -0.51
CA MET A 98 -15.42 1.45 -1.58
C MET A 98 -14.53 0.84 -2.66
N ALA A 99 -13.50 0.08 -2.29
CA ALA A 99 -12.64 -0.63 -3.23
C ALA A 99 -13.40 -1.72 -4.01
N ASN A 100 -14.38 -2.40 -3.40
CA ASN A 100 -15.29 -3.32 -4.09
C ASN A 100 -16.11 -2.61 -5.18
N ARG A 101 -16.60 -1.40 -4.90
CA ARG A 101 -17.29 -0.59 -5.91
C ARG A 101 -16.38 -0.20 -7.06
N ILE A 102 -15.13 0.16 -6.76
CA ILE A 102 -14.12 0.43 -7.80
C ILE A 102 -13.87 -0.82 -8.65
N LEU A 103 -13.87 -2.03 -8.11
CA LEU A 103 -13.73 -3.27 -8.90
C LEU A 103 -14.85 -3.47 -9.93
N ARG A 104 -16.08 -3.00 -9.65
CA ARG A 104 -17.22 -3.08 -10.58
C ARG A 104 -17.08 -2.14 -11.78
N ASN A 105 -16.36 -1.05 -11.61
CA ASN A 105 -16.05 -0.06 -12.64
C ASN A 105 -14.61 0.43 -12.45
N CYS A 106 -13.63 -0.41 -12.86
CA CYS A 106 -12.25 -0.30 -12.43
C CYS A 106 -11.58 1.02 -12.81
N HIS A 107 -11.20 1.78 -11.78
CA HIS A 107 -10.46 3.03 -11.89
C HIS A 107 -9.41 3.21 -10.78
N PHE A 108 -8.79 2.12 -10.28
CA PHE A 108 -7.69 2.20 -9.30
C PHE A 108 -6.47 2.96 -9.81
N CYS A 109 -6.25 2.99 -11.12
CA CYS A 109 -5.12 3.69 -11.71
C CYS A 109 -5.56 4.70 -12.77
N SER A 110 -4.61 5.50 -13.24
CA SER A 110 -4.86 6.55 -14.25
C SER A 110 -5.36 6.02 -15.61
N ARG A 111 -5.32 4.70 -15.82
CA ARG A 111 -5.92 4.06 -17.01
C ARG A 111 -7.44 4.13 -17.04
N ARG A 112 -8.09 4.12 -15.87
CA ARG A 112 -9.55 4.17 -15.74
C ARG A 112 -10.26 3.25 -16.73
N CYS A 113 -9.89 1.96 -16.74
CA CYS A 113 -10.35 0.98 -17.74
C CYS A 113 -11.87 0.73 -17.70
N SER A 114 -12.53 1.07 -16.61
CA SER A 114 -13.99 0.91 -16.39
C SER A 114 -14.51 -0.53 -16.58
N VAL A 115 -13.65 -1.52 -16.55
CA VAL A 115 -14.04 -2.94 -16.64
C VAL A 115 -14.61 -3.43 -15.31
N ASN A 116 -15.60 -4.33 -15.36
CA ASN A 116 -16.09 -5.01 -14.18
C ASN A 116 -15.23 -6.26 -13.89
N ARG A 117 -14.31 -6.10 -12.93
CA ARG A 117 -13.38 -7.18 -12.55
C ARG A 117 -14.05 -8.30 -11.76
N LEU A 118 -15.19 -8.03 -11.12
CA LEU A 118 -16.00 -9.05 -10.42
C LEU A 118 -16.67 -10.02 -11.40
N GLU A 119 -16.88 -9.61 -12.66
CA GLU A 119 -17.35 -10.46 -13.76
C GLU A 119 -16.20 -11.13 -14.54
N GLY A 120 -14.98 -11.09 -14.03
CA GLY A 120 -13.81 -11.68 -14.68
C GLY A 120 -13.25 -10.87 -15.85
N LYS A 121 -13.76 -9.64 -16.10
CA LYS A 121 -13.21 -8.76 -17.14
C LYS A 121 -11.86 -8.20 -16.71
N LEU A 122 -10.90 -8.21 -17.59
CA LEU A 122 -9.55 -7.73 -17.33
C LEU A 122 -9.31 -6.40 -18.05
N GLY A 123 -8.73 -5.44 -17.31
CA GLY A 123 -8.26 -4.19 -17.87
C GLY A 123 -6.82 -4.27 -18.36
N TYR A 124 -6.19 -3.12 -18.57
CA TYR A 124 -4.82 -2.99 -19.03
C TYR A 124 -3.80 -3.78 -18.19
N CYS A 125 -3.95 -3.76 -16.86
CA CYS A 125 -3.05 -4.45 -15.94
C CYS A 125 -3.17 -5.99 -15.97
N ARG A 126 -4.20 -6.54 -16.59
CA ARG A 126 -4.56 -7.97 -16.62
C ARG A 126 -4.82 -8.59 -15.25
N CYS A 127 -5.14 -7.76 -14.26
CA CYS A 127 -5.46 -8.19 -12.90
C CYS A 127 -6.95 -8.47 -12.79
N GLY A 128 -7.28 -9.63 -12.24
CA GLY A 128 -8.65 -10.04 -11.90
C GLY A 128 -9.08 -9.61 -10.50
N GLN A 129 -10.05 -10.31 -9.93
CA GLN A 129 -10.55 -10.07 -8.58
C GLN A 129 -9.56 -10.57 -7.50
N GLU A 130 -9.06 -11.80 -7.66
CA GLU A 130 -8.20 -12.45 -6.68
C GLU A 130 -6.72 -12.09 -6.91
N VAL A 131 -6.03 -11.71 -5.83
CA VAL A 131 -4.61 -11.34 -5.93
C VAL A 131 -3.76 -12.53 -6.36
N LYS A 132 -2.91 -12.29 -7.35
CA LYS A 132 -1.87 -13.24 -7.78
C LYS A 132 -0.51 -12.76 -7.29
N VAL A 133 0.13 -13.59 -6.49
CA VAL A 133 1.45 -13.35 -5.91
C VAL A 133 2.48 -14.19 -6.65
N SER A 134 3.57 -13.57 -7.05
CA SER A 134 4.71 -14.22 -7.69
C SER A 134 5.66 -14.83 -6.64
N SER A 135 6.01 -14.04 -5.62
CA SER A 135 6.94 -14.47 -4.57
C SER A 135 6.75 -13.66 -3.30
N ILE A 136 7.11 -14.28 -2.17
CA ILE A 136 7.09 -13.69 -0.82
C ILE A 136 8.41 -14.05 -0.16
N PHE A 137 9.19 -13.05 0.26
CA PHE A 137 10.48 -13.30 0.91
C PHE A 137 11.04 -12.07 1.65
N GLU A 138 12.05 -12.31 2.48
CA GLU A 138 12.86 -11.28 3.15
C GLU A 138 13.81 -10.63 2.14
N HIS A 139 13.46 -9.47 1.62
CA HIS A 139 14.23 -8.79 0.58
C HIS A 139 15.35 -7.93 1.18
N MET A 140 16.58 -8.16 0.72
CA MET A 140 17.78 -7.43 1.16
C MET A 140 18.22 -6.33 0.20
N GLY A 141 17.56 -6.20 -0.95
CA GLY A 141 17.90 -5.26 -2.02
C GLY A 141 17.12 -3.94 -1.97
N GLU A 142 16.32 -3.70 -0.94
CA GLU A 142 15.57 -2.45 -0.78
C GLU A 142 16.45 -1.33 -0.20
N GLU A 143 15.88 -0.14 -0.03
CA GLU A 143 16.49 1.00 0.64
C GLU A 143 16.93 0.61 2.06
N PRO A 144 18.06 1.13 2.56
CA PRO A 144 18.63 0.75 3.86
C PRO A 144 17.63 0.85 5.02
N GLU A 145 16.74 1.82 4.99
CA GLU A 145 15.71 2.06 6.00
C GLU A 145 14.74 0.87 6.12
N LEU A 146 14.49 0.19 5.01
CA LEU A 146 13.45 -0.85 4.92
C LEU A 146 13.99 -2.27 5.17
N VAL A 147 15.30 -2.49 5.08
CA VAL A 147 15.95 -3.82 5.13
C VAL A 147 16.12 -4.34 6.56
N PRO A 148 15.77 -5.65 6.84
CA PRO A 148 15.14 -6.62 5.94
C PRO A 148 13.68 -6.28 5.67
N SER A 149 13.29 -6.26 4.39
CA SER A 149 11.96 -5.89 3.95
C SER A 149 11.12 -7.14 3.68
N GLY A 150 9.95 -7.25 4.32
CA GLY A 150 9.01 -8.34 4.09
C GLY A 150 8.26 -8.11 2.79
N THR A 151 8.84 -8.53 1.66
CA THR A 151 8.41 -8.11 0.34
C THR A 151 7.48 -9.13 -0.30
N ILE A 152 6.33 -8.66 -0.79
CA ILE A 152 5.31 -9.45 -1.48
C ILE A 152 5.19 -8.95 -2.91
N PHE A 153 5.71 -9.73 -3.86
CA PHE A 153 5.68 -9.44 -5.28
C PHE A 153 4.37 -9.90 -5.91
N THR A 154 3.52 -8.98 -6.31
CA THR A 154 2.28 -9.27 -7.03
C THR A 154 2.46 -9.21 -8.54
N MET A 155 1.52 -9.81 -9.27
CA MET A 155 1.51 -9.85 -10.73
C MET A 155 0.76 -8.67 -11.33
N GLY A 156 1.08 -8.35 -12.61
CA GLY A 156 0.42 -7.29 -13.36
C GLY A 156 0.96 -5.90 -13.04
N CYS A 157 0.76 -4.96 -13.96
CA CYS A 157 1.23 -3.58 -13.80
C CYS A 157 0.37 -2.61 -14.59
N THR A 158 0.29 -1.37 -14.11
CA THR A 158 -0.41 -0.25 -14.75
C THR A 158 0.39 0.40 -15.88
N MET A 159 1.65 0.00 -16.05
CA MET A 159 2.60 0.50 -17.06
C MET A 159 3.22 -0.66 -17.87
N ARG A 160 3.92 -0.33 -18.96
CA ARG A 160 4.65 -1.28 -19.82
C ARG A 160 6.07 -0.77 -20.08
N CYS A 161 6.85 -0.62 -18.99
CA CYS A 161 8.22 -0.12 -19.09
C CYS A 161 9.10 -1.07 -19.88
N SER A 162 9.76 -0.57 -20.95
CA SER A 162 10.68 -1.36 -21.77
C SER A 162 11.93 -1.81 -20.99
N HIS A 163 12.28 -1.10 -19.93
CA HIS A 163 13.41 -1.37 -19.02
C HIS A 163 12.99 -2.10 -17.72
N CYS A 164 11.80 -2.71 -17.68
CA CYS A 164 11.30 -3.35 -16.48
C CYS A 164 12.13 -4.57 -16.09
N GLN A 165 12.73 -4.56 -14.90
CA GLN A 165 13.46 -5.71 -14.36
C GLN A 165 12.52 -6.89 -14.05
N ASN A 166 11.27 -6.59 -13.68
CA ASN A 166 10.25 -7.56 -13.29
C ASN A 166 9.24 -7.83 -14.43
N TRP A 167 9.68 -7.75 -15.71
CA TRP A 167 8.80 -7.86 -16.88
C TRP A 167 8.03 -9.19 -16.96
N THR A 168 8.60 -10.29 -16.47
CA THR A 168 7.95 -11.61 -16.46
C THR A 168 6.68 -11.60 -15.63
N ILE A 169 6.69 -10.95 -14.46
CA ILE A 169 5.52 -10.87 -13.55
C ILE A 169 4.63 -9.67 -13.85
N SER A 170 5.22 -8.53 -14.24
CA SER A 170 4.47 -7.29 -14.48
C SER A 170 3.75 -7.25 -15.81
N GLN A 171 4.32 -7.86 -16.86
CA GLN A 171 3.81 -7.79 -18.23
C GLN A 171 3.36 -9.15 -18.78
N TRP A 172 4.11 -10.22 -18.53
CA TRP A 172 3.80 -11.56 -19.04
C TRP A 172 2.90 -12.37 -18.12
N MET A 173 2.81 -12.01 -16.85
CA MET A 173 1.97 -12.69 -15.85
C MET A 173 2.36 -14.16 -15.62
N GLU A 174 3.67 -14.44 -15.61
CA GLU A 174 4.19 -15.79 -15.41
C GLU A 174 4.20 -16.21 -13.94
N ASN A 175 3.77 -17.44 -13.67
CA ASN A 175 3.99 -18.16 -12.40
C ASN A 175 3.42 -17.51 -11.12
N GLY A 176 2.23 -16.90 -11.18
CA GLY A 176 1.58 -16.37 -9.98
C GLY A 176 0.65 -17.38 -9.32
N VAL A 177 0.67 -17.39 -7.98
CA VAL A 177 -0.25 -18.16 -7.14
C VAL A 177 -1.35 -17.25 -6.62
N VAL A 178 -2.60 -17.73 -6.66
CA VAL A 178 -3.74 -17.01 -6.10
C VAL A 178 -3.74 -17.15 -4.57
N TYR A 179 -3.87 -16.02 -3.87
CA TYR A 179 -4.00 -15.98 -2.42
C TYR A 179 -5.37 -15.45 -2.01
N LYS A 180 -5.97 -16.10 -1.01
CA LYS A 180 -7.10 -15.52 -0.26
C LYS A 180 -6.56 -14.56 0.80
N PRO A 181 -7.30 -13.51 1.17
CA PRO A 181 -6.86 -12.52 2.16
C PRO A 181 -6.36 -13.12 3.47
N GLU A 182 -7.06 -14.12 4.02
CA GLU A 182 -6.70 -14.75 5.29
C GLU A 182 -5.37 -15.52 5.21
N LYS A 183 -5.09 -16.13 4.05
CA LYS A 183 -3.83 -16.83 3.82
C LYS A 183 -2.69 -15.85 3.64
N LEU A 184 -2.91 -14.78 2.87
CA LEU A 184 -1.89 -13.76 2.64
C LEU A 184 -1.56 -12.99 3.92
N ALA A 185 -2.53 -12.80 4.82
CA ALA A 185 -2.30 -12.22 6.14
C ALA A 185 -1.31 -13.04 6.98
N LYS A 186 -1.39 -14.37 6.93
CA LYS A 186 -0.42 -15.25 7.63
C LYS A 186 0.99 -15.11 7.08
N GLU A 187 1.13 -14.97 5.77
CA GLU A 187 2.45 -14.71 5.15
C GLU A 187 3.05 -13.37 5.62
N VAL A 188 2.22 -12.33 5.76
CA VAL A 188 2.63 -11.03 6.32
C VAL A 188 3.11 -11.20 7.77
N GLU A 189 2.35 -11.92 8.59
CA GLU A 189 2.69 -12.20 9.98
C GLU A 189 3.98 -13.02 10.11
N GLU A 190 4.17 -14.02 9.23
CA GLU A 190 5.39 -14.83 9.19
C GLU A 190 6.62 -13.99 8.82
N LEU A 191 6.53 -13.12 7.80
CA LEU A 191 7.61 -12.20 7.47
C LEU A 191 7.98 -11.30 8.66
N ARG A 192 6.98 -10.77 9.37
CA ARG A 192 7.21 -9.95 10.57
C ARG A 192 7.85 -10.75 11.69
N ALA A 193 7.36 -11.96 11.97
CA ALA A 193 7.90 -12.87 12.98
C ALA A 193 9.37 -13.28 12.70
N ASN A 194 9.72 -13.41 11.41
CA ASN A 194 11.09 -13.69 10.95
C ASN A 194 12.02 -12.46 11.03
N GLY A 195 11.52 -11.31 11.47
CA GLY A 195 12.30 -10.10 11.73
C GLY A 195 12.33 -9.08 10.59
N CYS A 196 11.44 -9.20 9.61
CA CYS A 196 11.25 -8.13 8.63
C CYS A 196 10.73 -6.86 9.30
N ARG A 197 11.26 -5.72 8.85
CA ARG A 197 10.93 -4.39 9.40
C ARG A 197 9.53 -3.91 9.01
N ASN A 198 9.01 -4.41 7.88
CA ASN A 198 7.78 -3.93 7.25
C ASN A 198 7.11 -5.04 6.42
N ALA A 199 5.89 -4.78 6.01
CA ALA A 199 5.23 -5.46 4.90
C ALA A 199 5.31 -4.55 3.66
N ASN A 200 6.13 -4.92 2.69
CA ASN A 200 6.39 -4.17 1.47
C ASN A 200 5.50 -4.70 0.34
N LEU A 201 4.48 -3.93 -0.02
CA LEU A 201 3.50 -4.26 -1.04
C LEU A 201 4.00 -3.74 -2.40
N VAL A 202 4.46 -4.67 -3.24
CA VAL A 202 5.15 -4.38 -4.50
C VAL A 202 4.81 -5.41 -5.58
N GLY A 203 5.64 -5.59 -6.53
CA GLY A 203 5.56 -6.61 -7.55
C GLY A 203 5.72 -6.07 -8.94
N GLY A 204 4.78 -6.39 -9.84
CA GLY A 204 4.54 -5.58 -11.01
C GLY A 204 4.06 -4.19 -10.59
N GLU A 205 2.93 -4.17 -9.87
CA GLU A 205 2.39 -2.95 -9.25
C GLU A 205 1.34 -3.34 -8.19
N PRO A 206 1.36 -2.78 -6.98
CA PRO A 206 0.37 -3.10 -5.93
C PRO A 206 -1.01 -2.47 -6.18
N THR A 207 -1.09 -1.36 -6.92
CA THR A 207 -2.31 -0.59 -7.16
C THR A 207 -3.50 -1.42 -7.67
N PRO A 208 -3.35 -2.32 -8.66
CA PRO A 208 -4.47 -3.14 -9.12
C PRO A 208 -5.08 -4.03 -8.04
N TRP A 209 -4.34 -4.31 -6.98
CA TRP A 209 -4.70 -5.23 -5.90
C TRP A 209 -5.12 -4.54 -4.61
N LEU A 210 -5.36 -3.20 -4.64
CA LEU A 210 -5.66 -2.43 -3.43
C LEU A 210 -6.80 -3.03 -2.61
N GLN A 211 -7.90 -3.45 -3.25
CA GLN A 211 -9.02 -4.10 -2.55
C GLN A 211 -8.56 -5.34 -1.78
N GLN A 212 -7.74 -6.17 -2.40
CA GLN A 212 -7.22 -7.40 -1.79
C GLN A 212 -6.23 -7.10 -0.66
N TRP A 213 -5.44 -6.04 -0.78
CA TRP A 213 -4.56 -5.58 0.29
C TRP A 213 -5.35 -5.11 1.51
N LEU A 214 -6.38 -4.27 1.31
CA LEU A 214 -7.24 -3.82 2.40
C LEU A 214 -7.91 -5.01 3.11
N ALA A 215 -8.44 -5.97 2.34
CA ALA A 215 -9.05 -7.19 2.87
C ALA A 215 -8.02 -8.08 3.61
N THR A 216 -6.79 -8.20 3.10
CA THR A 216 -5.70 -8.94 3.75
C THR A 216 -5.37 -8.35 5.11
N PHE A 217 -5.17 -7.04 5.20
CA PHE A 217 -4.79 -6.39 6.45
C PHE A 217 -5.92 -6.31 7.49
N LYS A 218 -7.17 -6.58 7.11
CA LYS A 218 -8.24 -6.84 8.07
C LYS A 218 -7.95 -8.08 8.94
N HIS A 219 -7.21 -9.05 8.41
CA HIS A 219 -6.87 -10.32 9.09
C HIS A 219 -5.47 -10.34 9.73
N VAL A 220 -4.63 -9.33 9.49
CA VAL A 220 -3.30 -9.23 10.13
C VAL A 220 -3.47 -8.76 11.58
N ASN A 221 -2.91 -9.51 12.55
CA ASN A 221 -3.00 -9.21 13.97
C ASN A 221 -1.66 -8.77 14.59
N MET A 222 -0.60 -8.72 13.80
CA MET A 222 0.72 -8.23 14.23
C MET A 222 0.90 -6.77 13.85
N ASN A 223 1.57 -6.01 14.72
CA ASN A 223 1.97 -4.64 14.43
C ASN A 223 3.11 -4.64 13.42
N VAL A 224 2.82 -4.26 12.19
CA VAL A 224 3.79 -4.23 11.08
C VAL A 224 3.51 -3.02 10.20
N PRO A 225 4.49 -2.12 9.99
CA PRO A 225 4.27 -0.98 9.12
C PRO A 225 4.14 -1.41 7.66
N ILE A 226 3.20 -0.79 6.95
CA ILE A 226 2.97 -1.03 5.52
C ILE A 226 3.81 -0.08 4.68
N VAL A 227 4.58 -0.62 3.75
CA VAL A 227 5.26 0.12 2.68
C VAL A 227 4.47 -0.06 1.38
N TRP A 228 3.96 1.05 0.83
CA TRP A 228 3.32 1.10 -0.48
C TRP A 228 4.38 1.41 -1.54
N ASN A 229 4.90 0.37 -2.20
CA ASN A 229 5.99 0.46 -3.17
C ASN A 229 5.43 0.47 -4.59
N SER A 230 5.25 1.66 -5.16
CA SER A 230 4.46 1.87 -6.38
C SER A 230 5.18 2.69 -7.44
N ASN A 231 4.85 2.42 -8.70
CA ASN A 231 5.23 3.25 -9.85
C ASN A 231 4.53 4.63 -9.89
N THR A 232 3.73 4.95 -8.90
CA THR A 232 3.04 6.23 -8.69
C THR A 232 1.93 6.56 -9.70
N TYR A 233 1.58 5.62 -10.60
CA TYR A 233 0.58 5.83 -11.65
C TYR A 233 -0.84 5.41 -11.23
N TYR A 234 -1.21 5.69 -9.98
CA TYR A 234 -2.54 5.38 -9.42
C TYR A 234 -3.49 6.59 -9.48
N SER A 235 -4.78 6.32 -9.29
CA SER A 235 -5.84 7.33 -9.34
C SER A 235 -5.93 8.14 -8.04
N PRO A 236 -6.59 9.32 -8.06
CA PRO A 236 -6.89 10.08 -6.83
C PRO A 236 -7.70 9.27 -5.81
N GLU A 237 -8.64 8.44 -6.27
CA GLU A 237 -9.45 7.58 -5.41
C GLU A 237 -8.57 6.55 -4.68
N THR A 238 -7.59 5.97 -5.37
CA THR A 238 -6.59 5.11 -4.73
C THR A 238 -5.76 5.87 -3.70
N ALA A 239 -5.32 7.10 -4.01
CA ALA A 239 -4.58 7.93 -3.07
C ALA A 239 -5.39 8.15 -1.78
N GLN A 240 -6.68 8.46 -1.89
CA GLN A 240 -7.57 8.64 -0.74
C GLN A 240 -7.73 7.33 0.08
N LEU A 241 -7.92 6.19 -0.59
CA LEU A 241 -8.04 4.89 0.10
C LEU A 241 -6.76 4.47 0.82
N LEU A 242 -5.60 4.95 0.42
CA LEU A 242 -4.33 4.71 1.10
C LEU A 242 -4.14 5.53 2.39
N ALA A 243 -4.91 6.62 2.59
CA ALA A 243 -4.93 7.38 3.83
C ALA A 243 -5.32 6.46 5.01
N GLY A 244 -4.56 6.49 6.11
CA GLY A 244 -4.81 5.61 7.25
C GLY A 244 -4.55 4.12 6.98
N PHE A 245 -3.92 3.76 5.85
CA PHE A 245 -3.54 2.40 5.51
C PHE A 245 -2.02 2.25 5.37
N ALA A 246 -1.38 2.99 4.45
CA ALA A 246 0.06 2.94 4.24
C ALA A 246 0.80 3.80 5.28
N ASP A 247 1.84 3.26 5.91
CA ASP A 247 2.73 4.00 6.81
C ASP A 247 3.81 4.74 6.02
N VAL A 248 4.45 4.06 5.06
CA VAL A 248 5.48 4.60 4.18
C VAL A 248 5.05 4.49 2.73
N TYR A 249 5.23 5.55 2.00
CA TYR A 249 5.08 5.60 0.55
C TYR A 249 6.46 5.54 -0.09
N LEU A 250 6.81 4.41 -0.72
CA LEU A 250 8.00 4.26 -1.55
C LEU A 250 7.58 4.42 -2.99
N LEU A 251 7.77 5.61 -3.53
CA LEU A 251 7.20 6.01 -4.81
C LEU A 251 8.28 6.28 -5.86
N ASP A 252 8.13 5.64 -7.02
CA ASP A 252 9.01 5.89 -8.17
C ASP A 252 8.69 7.23 -8.83
N PHE A 253 9.74 7.97 -9.15
CA PHE A 253 9.70 9.18 -9.98
C PHE A 253 10.47 8.91 -11.29
N LYS A 254 9.86 8.09 -12.18
CA LYS A 254 10.56 7.47 -13.33
C LYS A 254 10.86 8.42 -14.50
N TYR A 255 10.07 9.48 -14.65
CA TYR A 255 10.16 10.38 -15.82
C TYR A 255 9.90 11.82 -15.43
N GLY A 256 10.62 12.74 -16.09
CA GLY A 256 10.33 14.17 -16.10
C GLY A 256 9.13 14.52 -17.00
N PRO A 257 8.87 15.82 -17.23
CA PRO A 257 7.84 16.28 -18.14
C PRO A 257 8.13 15.89 -19.59
N GLY A 258 7.09 15.75 -20.41
CA GLY A 258 7.19 15.39 -21.84
C GLY A 258 6.70 13.98 -22.13
N GLU A 259 7.08 13.46 -23.30
CA GLU A 259 6.49 12.26 -23.88
C GLU A 259 7.25 10.94 -23.56
N CYS A 260 8.36 11.02 -22.82
CA CYS A 260 9.20 9.84 -22.55
C CYS A 260 8.43 8.74 -21.81
N ALA A 261 7.60 9.10 -20.83
CA ALA A 261 6.79 8.15 -20.08
C ALA A 261 5.82 7.38 -20.97
N GLU A 262 5.18 8.06 -21.93
CA GLU A 262 4.26 7.45 -22.89
C GLU A 262 5.01 6.54 -23.86
N LYS A 263 6.11 7.03 -24.46
CA LYS A 263 6.89 6.28 -25.46
C LYS A 263 7.60 5.06 -24.88
N ILE A 264 8.16 5.16 -23.67
CA ILE A 264 9.02 4.12 -23.09
C ILE A 264 8.25 3.17 -22.17
N SER A 265 7.18 3.65 -21.56
CA SER A 265 6.42 2.90 -20.54
C SER A 265 4.93 2.84 -20.80
N ASP A 266 4.47 3.35 -21.94
CA ASP A 266 3.04 3.46 -22.24
C ASP A 266 2.27 4.06 -21.05
N ALA A 267 2.70 5.23 -20.56
CA ALA A 267 2.12 5.90 -19.42
C ALA A 267 1.78 7.37 -19.75
N PRO A 268 0.66 7.62 -20.49
CA PRO A 268 0.27 8.97 -20.82
C PRO A 268 0.00 9.82 -19.59
N ASN A 269 0.37 11.11 -19.63
CA ASN A 269 0.23 12.06 -18.54
C ASN A 269 0.95 11.68 -17.23
N TYR A 270 1.94 10.80 -17.29
CA TYR A 270 2.65 10.29 -16.11
C TYR A 270 3.17 11.41 -15.19
N TRP A 271 3.80 12.45 -15.76
CA TRP A 271 4.36 13.56 -14.99
C TRP A 271 3.32 14.22 -14.08
N ALA A 272 2.17 14.61 -14.63
CA ALA A 272 1.13 15.29 -13.86
C ALA A 272 0.56 14.38 -12.76
N VAL A 273 0.35 13.11 -13.07
CA VAL A 273 -0.13 12.09 -12.11
C VAL A 273 0.92 11.86 -11.02
N CYS A 274 2.16 11.68 -11.40
CA CYS A 274 3.28 11.39 -10.49
C CYS A 274 3.47 12.54 -9.49
N VAL A 275 3.58 13.79 -9.97
CA VAL A 275 3.73 14.97 -9.11
C VAL A 275 2.57 15.08 -8.11
N LYS A 276 1.33 14.95 -8.59
CA LYS A 276 0.14 15.02 -7.72
C LYS A 276 0.18 13.95 -6.63
N ASN A 277 0.48 12.70 -7.01
CA ASN A 277 0.50 11.58 -6.07
C ASN A 277 1.63 11.69 -5.04
N HIS A 278 2.81 12.21 -5.41
CA HIS A 278 3.88 12.48 -4.45
C HIS A 278 3.49 13.57 -3.44
N LEU A 279 2.88 14.66 -3.93
CA LEU A 279 2.41 15.73 -3.04
C LEU A 279 1.33 15.24 -2.08
N GLU A 280 0.44 14.38 -2.55
CA GLU A 280 -0.60 13.80 -1.70
C GLU A 280 -0.03 12.79 -0.70
N ALA A 281 0.85 11.89 -1.15
CA ALA A 281 1.51 10.92 -0.29
C ALA A 281 2.29 11.59 0.87
N ASN A 282 2.95 12.72 0.60
CA ASN A 282 3.68 13.49 1.62
C ASN A 282 2.78 14.09 2.71
N LYS A 283 1.48 14.24 2.45
CA LYS A 283 0.50 14.66 3.48
C LYS A 283 -0.03 13.47 4.28
N LEU A 284 -0.12 12.31 3.63
CA LEU A 284 -0.77 11.12 4.17
C LEU A 284 0.17 10.22 4.98
N GLY A 285 1.48 10.29 4.76
CA GLY A 285 2.45 9.43 5.43
C GLY A 285 3.89 9.83 5.16
N GLU A 286 4.81 8.99 5.58
CA GLU A 286 6.24 9.20 5.36
C GLU A 286 6.60 8.74 3.93
N LEU A 287 7.45 9.51 3.25
CA LEU A 287 7.71 9.38 1.82
C LEU A 287 9.17 9.10 1.53
N ILE A 288 9.44 8.07 0.74
CA ILE A 288 10.72 7.79 0.10
C ILE A 288 10.51 7.93 -1.41
N ILE A 289 11.30 8.78 -2.06
CA ILE A 289 11.24 8.98 -3.52
C ILE A 289 12.38 8.22 -4.18
N ARG A 290 12.04 7.33 -5.10
CA ARG A 290 12.99 6.58 -5.92
C ARG A 290 13.05 7.20 -7.33
N VAL A 291 14.22 7.72 -7.71
CA VAL A 291 14.48 8.38 -9.00
C VAL A 291 15.25 7.47 -9.93
#